data_b497d18684c6efec01c6f3a10a12d897
#
_entry.id   b497d18684c6efec01c6f3a10a12d897
#
_cell.length_a   1.000
_cell.length_b   1.000
_cell.length_c   1.000
_cell.angle_alpha   90.00
_cell.angle_beta   90.00
_cell.angle_gamma   90.00
#
_symmetry.space_group_name_H-M   'P 1'
#
loop_
_entity.id
_entity.type
_entity.pdbx_description
1 polymer ?
#
loop_
_entity_poly.entity_id
_entity_poly.type
_entity_poly.pdbx_seq_one_letter_code
_entity_poly.pdbx_strand_id
1 'polypeptide(L)'
;MKIKTVLLIITIALLAGFESAPASEIIHDAEHYILEAQNGEQWASDDIVINQKLADFRKSNGGKPPSCIYILLDDVGFGEVGSKELSVVRGYDTPNIDSLAKGGMSLQRMYSEPSCTPTRVAMMTGRYPTRTGTTEAKTTLAGDGLNADEVTIAELLRDVGYFTSHVGKWHLGDIEQSFANNQGFMHSEFPVHQQAQLGIMNDDGVRADVVRGINVSPSLKPLTLDSLFIPMPEDMVMGLEVKDGKLYEVGMNPGEEWTQAKYEEMNVRYQENTLKQLRSLAKQDKPFFLNYWPLLPSTYVPDIEVPRTRNGGVWADSLVRVDDWIGEIVNEVDKLGIAENTVIIVMGDNGPFMQYRGLSGLDDRI
;
A
#
# COMPACT_ATOMS: atom_id res chain seq x y z
N MET A 1 -35.72 21.47 48.02
CA MET A 1 -34.78 22.42 47.43
C MET A 1 -33.38 21.81 47.22
N LYS A 2 -33.29 20.53 46.78
CA LYS A 2 -31.99 19.84 46.52
C LYS A 2 -31.88 19.19 45.13
N ILE A 3 -32.95 19.22 44.31
CA ILE A 3 -32.94 18.57 42.97
C ILE A 3 -32.50 19.56 41.86
N LYS A 4 -32.70 20.85 42.03
CA LYS A 4 -32.31 21.84 41.00
C LYS A 4 -30.79 22.12 40.91
N THR A 5 -30.05 21.87 41.99
CA THR A 5 -28.60 22.12 42.03
C THR A 5 -27.80 20.99 41.39
N VAL A 6 -28.30 19.75 41.43
CA VAL A 6 -27.65 18.58 40.79
C VAL A 6 -27.81 18.61 39.28
N LEU A 7 -28.96 19.08 38.77
CA LEU A 7 -29.18 19.19 37.33
C LEU A 7 -28.31 20.29 36.67
N LEU A 8 -28.00 21.36 37.39
CA LEU A 8 -27.15 22.46 36.89
C LEU A 8 -25.68 22.06 36.80
N ILE A 9 -25.21 21.20 37.71
CA ILE A 9 -23.81 20.70 37.69
C ILE A 9 -23.61 19.68 36.58
N ILE A 10 -24.62 18.83 36.25
CA ILE A 10 -24.54 17.88 35.15
C ILE A 10 -24.63 18.59 33.78
N THR A 11 -25.37 19.69 33.68
CA THR A 11 -25.46 20.46 32.42
C THR A 11 -24.20 21.27 32.15
N ILE A 12 -23.47 21.72 33.17
CA ILE A 12 -22.18 22.42 33.05
C ILE A 12 -21.07 21.41 32.72
N ALA A 13 -21.12 20.18 33.20
CA ALA A 13 -20.17 19.11 32.84
C ALA A 13 -20.33 18.60 31.39
N LEU A 14 -21.54 18.74 30.80
CA LEU A 14 -21.80 18.40 29.40
C LEU A 14 -21.49 19.54 28.42
N LEU A 15 -21.25 20.76 28.92
CA LEU A 15 -20.82 21.95 28.16
C LEU A 15 -19.33 22.27 28.30
N ALA A 16 -18.62 21.59 29.21
CA ALA A 16 -17.16 21.56 29.18
C ALA A 16 -16.75 20.77 27.94
N GLY A 17 -16.50 21.50 26.87
CA GLY A 17 -16.14 20.95 25.59
C GLY A 17 -15.05 19.88 25.72
N PHE A 18 -15.10 18.93 24.85
CA PHE A 18 -13.93 18.17 24.48
C PHE A 18 -12.87 19.19 24.05
N GLU A 19 -12.06 19.67 24.99
CA GLU A 19 -10.76 20.21 24.64
C GLU A 19 -10.04 19.04 23.99
N SER A 20 -9.84 19.13 22.69
CA SER A 20 -8.91 18.27 21.99
C SER A 20 -7.63 18.29 22.82
N ALA A 21 -7.15 17.12 23.22
CA ALA A 21 -5.83 17.01 23.84
C ALA A 21 -4.86 17.87 23.01
N PRO A 22 -4.02 18.70 23.63
CA PRO A 22 -3.08 19.49 22.88
C PRO A 22 -2.29 18.54 21.98
N ALA A 23 -2.27 18.82 20.68
CA ALA A 23 -1.45 18.08 19.74
C ALA A 23 -0.05 18.01 20.36
N SER A 24 0.50 16.81 20.46
CA SER A 24 1.87 16.63 20.97
C SER A 24 2.77 17.58 20.19
N GLU A 25 3.57 18.36 20.87
CA GLU A 25 4.52 19.28 20.24
C GLU A 25 5.44 18.44 19.34
N ILE A 26 5.41 18.70 18.03
CA ILE A 26 6.26 17.99 17.07
C ILE A 26 7.68 18.48 17.30
N ILE A 27 8.54 17.57 17.74
CA ILE A 27 9.98 17.85 17.89
C ILE A 27 10.62 17.61 16.52
N HIS A 28 11.03 18.69 15.88
CA HIS A 28 11.72 18.62 14.58
C HIS A 28 13.20 18.28 14.75
N ASP A 29 13.76 17.62 13.75
CA ASP A 29 15.21 17.37 13.72
C ASP A 29 16.01 18.57 13.20
N ALA A 30 17.34 18.46 13.25
CA ALA A 30 18.22 19.55 12.84
C ALA A 30 18.03 19.95 11.37
N GLU A 31 17.65 19.02 10.50
CA GLU A 31 17.41 19.29 9.08
C GLU A 31 16.20 20.19 8.86
N HIS A 32 15.13 20.00 9.62
CA HIS A 32 13.97 20.88 9.57
C HIS A 32 14.37 22.34 9.80
N TYR A 33 15.15 22.62 10.85
CA TYR A 33 15.57 23.98 11.18
C TYR A 33 16.48 24.60 10.12
N ILE A 34 17.32 23.78 9.45
CA ILE A 34 18.13 24.24 8.32
C ILE A 34 17.24 24.60 7.14
N LEU A 35 16.28 23.76 6.81
CA LEU A 35 15.35 24.01 5.71
C LEU A 35 14.41 25.18 5.99
N GLU A 36 13.96 25.33 7.21
CA GLU A 36 13.16 26.48 7.65
C GLU A 36 13.95 27.79 7.54
N ALA A 37 15.21 27.79 7.94
CA ALA A 37 16.08 28.96 7.79
C ALA A 37 16.30 29.35 6.31
N GLN A 38 16.28 28.38 5.39
CA GLN A 38 16.46 28.60 3.95
C GLN A 38 15.15 28.98 3.24
N ASN A 39 14.01 28.43 3.66
CA ASN A 39 12.75 28.48 2.92
C ASN A 39 11.58 29.07 3.73
N GLY A 40 11.77 29.45 4.97
CA GLY A 40 10.67 29.83 5.88
C GLY A 40 9.80 30.97 5.37
N GLU A 41 10.38 31.97 4.70
CA GLU A 41 9.58 33.05 4.09
C GLU A 41 8.70 32.55 2.94
N GLN A 42 9.23 31.65 2.13
CA GLN A 42 8.45 31.01 1.05
C GLN A 42 7.36 30.13 1.63
N TRP A 43 7.66 29.31 2.62
CA TRP A 43 6.67 28.45 3.27
C TRP A 43 5.54 29.26 3.91
N ALA A 44 5.87 30.36 4.62
CA ALA A 44 4.86 31.23 5.18
C ALA A 44 3.94 31.86 4.11
N SER A 45 4.49 32.20 2.95
CA SER A 45 3.71 32.67 1.80
C SER A 45 2.82 31.59 1.21
N ASP A 46 3.37 30.39 1.04
CA ASP A 46 2.63 29.23 0.52
C ASP A 46 1.51 28.80 1.47
N ASP A 47 1.74 28.84 2.77
CA ASP A 47 0.76 28.51 3.81
C ASP A 47 -0.48 29.43 3.74
N ILE A 48 -0.32 30.71 3.44
CA ILE A 48 -1.46 31.61 3.27
C ILE A 48 -2.36 31.10 2.13
N VAL A 49 -1.78 30.74 0.98
CA VAL A 49 -2.51 30.26 -0.18
C VAL A 49 -3.13 28.89 0.06
N ILE A 50 -2.38 27.99 0.69
CA ILE A 50 -2.82 26.62 1.03
C ILE A 50 -3.97 26.71 2.04
N ASN A 51 -3.84 27.48 3.11
CA ASN A 51 -4.86 27.63 4.13
C ASN A 51 -6.15 28.22 3.58
N GLN A 52 -6.06 29.18 2.63
CA GLN A 52 -7.24 29.72 1.97
C GLN A 52 -7.94 28.61 1.14
N LYS A 53 -7.20 27.86 0.33
CA LYS A 53 -7.75 26.76 -0.47
C LYS A 53 -8.38 25.67 0.41
N LEU A 54 -7.74 25.32 1.53
CA LEU A 54 -8.28 24.38 2.49
C LEU A 54 -9.56 24.88 3.16
N ALA A 55 -9.62 26.20 3.49
CA ALA A 55 -10.83 26.81 4.04
C ALA A 55 -11.99 26.79 3.04
N ASP A 56 -11.72 27.10 1.77
CA ASP A 56 -12.71 27.06 0.70
C ASP A 56 -13.19 25.63 0.45
N PHE A 57 -12.28 24.66 0.43
CA PHE A 57 -12.62 23.24 0.31
C PHE A 57 -13.49 22.77 1.49
N ARG A 58 -13.09 23.09 2.74
CA ARG A 58 -13.89 22.75 3.93
C ARG A 58 -15.29 23.33 3.85
N LYS A 59 -15.41 24.58 3.39
CA LYS A 59 -16.71 25.24 3.23
C LYS A 59 -17.59 24.54 2.20
N SER A 60 -17.03 24.14 1.05
CA SER A 60 -17.77 23.43 0.00
C SER A 60 -18.17 22.01 0.43
N ASN A 61 -17.43 21.40 1.33
CA ASN A 61 -17.58 20.01 1.79
C ASN A 61 -18.28 19.85 3.15
N GLY A 62 -19.01 20.89 3.61
CA GLY A 62 -19.73 20.85 4.89
C GLY A 62 -18.80 20.70 6.11
N GLY A 63 -17.52 21.12 5.98
CA GLY A 63 -16.53 21.05 7.06
C GLY A 63 -15.77 19.74 7.16
N LYS A 64 -16.09 18.73 6.34
CA LYS A 64 -15.43 17.42 6.39
C LYS A 64 -14.10 17.45 5.63
N PRO A 65 -13.01 16.90 6.19
CA PRO A 65 -11.79 16.69 5.44
C PRO A 65 -11.96 15.56 4.41
N PRO A 66 -11.16 15.52 3.33
CA PRO A 66 -11.27 14.47 2.33
C PRO A 66 -10.83 13.11 2.89
N SER A 67 -11.49 12.07 2.44
CA SER A 67 -10.97 10.70 2.58
C SER A 67 -9.87 10.45 1.57
N CYS A 68 -9.02 9.47 1.84
CA CYS A 68 -7.93 9.10 0.94
C CYS A 68 -7.92 7.58 0.71
N ILE A 69 -7.82 7.19 -0.55
CA ILE A 69 -7.52 5.82 -0.97
C ILE A 69 -6.13 5.84 -1.59
N TYR A 70 -5.21 5.08 -1.03
CA TYR A 70 -3.84 5.00 -1.51
C TYR A 70 -3.56 3.61 -2.06
N ILE A 71 -3.32 3.54 -3.36
CA ILE A 71 -3.06 2.30 -4.10
C ILE A 71 -1.59 2.29 -4.49
N LEU A 72 -0.84 1.32 -3.97
CA LEU A 72 0.58 1.16 -4.23
C LEU A 72 0.85 -0.12 -5.01
N LEU A 73 1.26 0.05 -6.26
CA LEU A 73 1.56 -1.05 -7.17
C LEU A 73 3.00 -1.54 -6.93
N ASP A 74 3.18 -2.84 -6.89
CA ASP A 74 4.45 -3.47 -6.60
C ASP A 74 5.25 -3.72 -7.88
N ASP A 75 6.52 -3.26 -7.90
CA ASP A 75 7.46 -3.42 -9.01
C ASP A 75 6.95 -2.86 -10.36
N VAL A 76 6.17 -1.79 -10.32
CA VAL A 76 5.63 -1.12 -11.52
C VAL A 76 6.38 0.18 -11.78
N GLY A 77 7.18 0.19 -12.82
CA GLY A 77 8.04 1.31 -13.17
C GLY A 77 7.38 2.36 -14.04
N PHE A 78 8.14 3.45 -14.25
CA PHE A 78 7.72 4.52 -15.16
C PHE A 78 7.47 3.99 -16.58
N GLY A 79 6.33 4.37 -17.14
CA GLY A 79 5.95 3.95 -18.50
C GLY A 79 5.25 2.59 -18.58
N GLU A 80 5.10 1.87 -17.48
CA GLU A 80 4.36 0.60 -17.45
C GLU A 80 2.86 0.80 -17.25
N VAL A 81 2.46 1.92 -16.69
CA VAL A 81 1.08 2.36 -16.58
C VAL A 81 0.90 3.73 -17.22
N GLY A 82 -0.32 4.08 -17.52
CA GLY A 82 -0.64 5.36 -18.13
C GLY A 82 -0.12 5.50 -19.57
N SER A 83 -0.20 6.69 -20.15
CA SER A 83 0.31 7.04 -21.47
C SER A 83 -0.11 6.10 -22.61
N LYS A 84 -1.21 6.46 -23.25
CA LYS A 84 -1.76 5.71 -24.39
C LYS A 84 -0.74 5.51 -25.52
N GLU A 85 0.21 6.43 -25.66
CA GLU A 85 1.27 6.37 -26.67
C GLU A 85 2.23 5.20 -26.40
N LEU A 86 2.48 4.89 -25.14
CA LEU A 86 3.35 3.76 -24.76
C LEU A 86 2.61 2.42 -24.81
N SER A 87 1.28 2.39 -24.76
CA SER A 87 0.50 1.16 -24.79
C SER A 87 0.73 0.36 -26.08
N VAL A 88 0.99 1.05 -27.19
CA VAL A 88 1.30 0.42 -28.49
C VAL A 88 2.60 -0.38 -28.41
N VAL A 89 3.59 0.14 -27.69
CA VAL A 89 4.89 -0.55 -27.51
C VAL A 89 4.76 -1.67 -26.50
N ARG A 90 4.13 -1.41 -25.37
CA ARG A 90 3.89 -2.39 -24.30
C ARG A 90 2.99 -3.56 -24.75
N GLY A 91 2.01 -3.28 -25.61
CA GLY A 91 1.03 -4.26 -26.07
C GLY A 91 -0.16 -4.45 -25.12
N TYR A 92 -0.36 -3.55 -24.16
CA TYR A 92 -1.50 -3.51 -23.25
C TYR A 92 -1.84 -2.08 -22.83
N ASP A 93 -3.07 -1.88 -22.35
CA ASP A 93 -3.61 -0.61 -21.87
C ASP A 93 -3.95 -0.72 -20.37
N THR A 94 -3.91 0.43 -19.68
CA THR A 94 -4.35 0.60 -18.29
C THR A 94 -5.43 1.68 -18.22
N PRO A 95 -6.63 1.43 -18.80
CA PRO A 95 -7.62 2.47 -19.04
C PRO A 95 -8.19 3.11 -17.77
N ASN A 96 -8.22 2.39 -16.65
CA ASN A 96 -8.73 2.92 -15.38
C ASN A 96 -7.74 3.88 -14.74
N ILE A 97 -6.44 3.52 -14.72
CA ILE A 97 -5.36 4.41 -14.27
C ILE A 97 -5.27 5.63 -15.20
N ASP A 98 -5.36 5.43 -16.52
CA ASP A 98 -5.36 6.51 -17.51
C ASP A 98 -6.53 7.49 -17.30
N SER A 99 -7.70 6.98 -16.93
CA SER A 99 -8.88 7.79 -16.60
C SER A 99 -8.66 8.64 -15.35
N LEU A 100 -8.08 8.05 -14.29
CA LEU A 100 -7.71 8.79 -13.08
C LEU A 100 -6.71 9.90 -13.40
N ALA A 101 -5.66 9.60 -14.15
CA ALA A 101 -4.65 10.57 -14.55
C ALA A 101 -5.24 11.72 -15.39
N LYS A 102 -6.17 11.42 -16.29
CA LYS A 102 -6.87 12.41 -17.13
C LYS A 102 -7.83 13.29 -16.33
N GLY A 103 -8.50 12.73 -15.33
CA GLY A 103 -9.42 13.43 -14.45
C GLY A 103 -8.76 14.17 -13.29
N GLY A 104 -7.48 13.90 -13.05
CA GLY A 104 -6.73 14.39 -11.90
C GLY A 104 -5.37 14.98 -12.25
N MET A 105 -4.35 14.52 -11.55
CA MET A 105 -2.96 14.99 -11.71
C MET A 105 -2.02 13.82 -11.94
N SER A 106 -1.16 13.91 -12.94
CA SER A 106 -0.07 12.95 -13.19
C SER A 106 1.27 13.59 -12.83
N LEU A 107 1.97 13.01 -11.86
CA LEU A 107 3.27 13.51 -11.38
C LEU A 107 4.40 12.87 -12.19
N GLN A 108 4.89 13.57 -13.20
CA GLN A 108 5.90 13.06 -14.15
C GLN A 108 7.32 12.99 -13.60
N ARG A 109 7.59 13.60 -12.45
CA ARG A 109 8.91 13.67 -11.81
C ARG A 109 8.84 13.30 -10.33
N MET A 110 8.04 12.32 -10.02
CA MET A 110 8.00 11.72 -8.70
C MET A 110 8.93 10.52 -8.69
N TYR A 111 9.82 10.48 -7.73
CA TYR A 111 10.82 9.42 -7.58
C TYR A 111 10.52 8.64 -6.32
N SER A 112 10.51 7.33 -6.45
CA SER A 112 10.45 6.40 -5.32
C SER A 112 11.86 6.06 -4.83
N GLU A 113 11.95 5.34 -3.75
CA GLU A 113 13.18 4.71 -3.31
C GLU A 113 13.49 3.47 -4.18
N PRO A 114 14.72 2.94 -4.15
CA PRO A 114 15.15 1.92 -5.10
C PRO A 114 14.52 0.53 -4.91
N SER A 115 13.74 0.31 -3.85
CA SER A 115 13.16 -1.00 -3.53
C SER A 115 11.88 -0.87 -2.70
N CYS A 116 11.10 -1.94 -2.64
CA CYS A 116 9.77 -2.00 -2.01
C CYS A 116 9.76 -1.51 -0.55
N THR A 117 10.53 -2.14 0.35
CA THR A 117 10.53 -1.76 1.77
C THR A 117 11.00 -0.32 1.98
N PRO A 118 12.12 0.14 1.39
CA PRO A 118 12.53 1.53 1.50
C PRO A 118 11.46 2.54 1.08
N THR A 119 10.81 2.34 -0.06
CA THR A 119 9.73 3.22 -0.51
C THR A 119 8.54 3.21 0.45
N ARG A 120 8.13 2.04 0.92
CA ARG A 120 7.01 1.90 1.85
C ARG A 120 7.31 2.56 3.20
N VAL A 121 8.55 2.45 3.69
CA VAL A 121 9.01 3.18 4.88
C VAL A 121 8.98 4.68 4.65
N ALA A 122 9.58 5.16 3.56
CA ALA A 122 9.60 6.59 3.23
C ALA A 122 8.17 7.17 3.11
N MET A 123 7.27 6.43 2.45
CA MET A 123 5.87 6.81 2.31
C MET A 123 5.13 6.85 3.64
N MET A 124 5.37 5.87 4.52
CA MET A 124 4.68 5.80 5.81
C MET A 124 5.21 6.82 6.82
N THR A 125 6.51 7.13 6.77
CA THR A 125 7.16 7.97 7.79
C THR A 125 7.48 9.39 7.31
N GLY A 126 7.45 9.65 5.99
CA GLY A 126 7.94 10.89 5.39
C GLY A 126 9.45 11.08 5.52
N ARG A 127 10.21 10.03 5.87
CA ARG A 127 11.65 10.07 6.12
C ARG A 127 12.42 9.22 5.11
N TYR A 128 13.60 9.66 4.73
CA TYR A 128 14.49 8.82 3.92
C TYR A 128 14.82 7.50 4.65
N PRO A 129 14.87 6.37 3.94
CA PRO A 129 15.14 5.05 4.52
C PRO A 129 16.48 4.98 5.27
N THR A 130 17.46 5.78 4.86
CA THR A 130 18.75 5.89 5.55
C THR A 130 18.62 6.45 6.97
N ARG A 131 17.56 7.20 7.28
CA ARG A 131 17.31 7.75 8.61
C ARG A 131 16.59 6.76 9.52
N THR A 132 15.77 5.88 8.94
CA THR A 132 15.06 4.84 9.67
C THR A 132 15.88 3.54 9.81
N GLY A 133 17.05 3.47 9.15
CA GLY A 133 17.86 2.25 9.10
C GLY A 133 17.29 1.15 8.19
N THR A 134 16.26 1.45 7.40
CA THR A 134 15.54 0.47 6.57
C THR A 134 15.86 0.69 5.09
N THR A 135 17.09 0.43 4.70
CA THR A 135 17.62 0.75 3.36
C THR A 135 17.48 -0.38 2.34
N GLU A 136 17.08 -1.56 2.78
CA GLU A 136 16.99 -2.76 1.94
C GLU A 136 15.60 -3.37 2.03
N ALA A 137 15.20 -4.12 1.00
CA ALA A 137 13.98 -4.90 1.03
C ALA A 137 14.08 -5.96 2.15
N LYS A 138 13.07 -5.99 3.03
CA LYS A 138 13.01 -6.96 4.09
C LYS A 138 12.73 -8.35 3.54
N THR A 139 13.44 -9.33 4.03
CA THR A 139 13.18 -10.73 3.70
C THR A 139 12.20 -11.31 4.72
N THR A 140 11.51 -12.36 4.31
CA THR A 140 10.66 -13.14 5.22
C THR A 140 11.50 -13.76 6.32
N LEU A 141 10.96 -13.78 7.53
CA LEU A 141 11.62 -14.33 8.73
C LEU A 141 12.92 -13.61 9.11
N ALA A 142 13.07 -12.35 8.67
CA ALA A 142 14.21 -11.54 9.07
C ALA A 142 14.21 -11.23 10.58
N GLY A 143 13.06 -11.34 11.24
CA GLY A 143 12.92 -11.05 12.67
C GLY A 143 13.12 -9.57 12.97
N ASP A 144 12.80 -8.71 12.01
CA ASP A 144 12.94 -7.25 12.13
C ASP A 144 11.78 -6.51 11.43
N GLY A 145 11.82 -5.18 11.48
CA GLY A 145 10.82 -4.35 10.83
C GLY A 145 10.97 -2.88 11.14
N LEU A 146 9.97 -2.11 10.74
CA LEU A 146 9.88 -0.70 11.07
C LEU A 146 9.91 -0.53 12.59
N ASN A 147 10.77 0.37 13.06
CA ASN A 147 10.89 0.63 14.49
C ASN A 147 9.56 1.19 15.03
N ALA A 148 9.16 0.74 16.21
CA ALA A 148 7.96 1.22 16.89
C ALA A 148 8.01 2.71 17.27
N ASP A 149 9.21 3.31 17.33
CA ASP A 149 9.39 4.74 17.63
C ASP A 149 9.22 5.62 16.38
N GLU A 150 9.12 5.04 15.18
CA GLU A 150 8.83 5.79 13.97
C GLU A 150 7.35 6.20 13.94
N VAL A 151 7.11 7.48 13.66
CA VAL A 151 5.74 7.99 13.53
C VAL A 151 5.29 7.85 12.09
N THR A 152 4.17 7.17 11.89
CA THR A 152 3.61 6.93 10.56
C THR A 152 2.48 7.91 10.22
N ILE A 153 2.23 8.11 8.91
CA ILE A 153 1.08 8.89 8.45
C ILE A 153 -0.26 8.30 8.95
N ALA A 154 -0.34 6.98 9.15
CA ALA A 154 -1.53 6.34 9.67
C ALA A 154 -1.79 6.72 11.14
N GLU A 155 -0.74 6.83 11.96
CA GLU A 155 -0.86 7.31 13.33
C GLU A 155 -1.30 8.77 13.38
N LEU A 156 -0.66 9.64 12.59
CA LEU A 156 -1.02 11.06 12.52
C LEU A 156 -2.48 11.25 12.07
N LEU A 157 -2.92 10.52 11.04
CA LEU A 157 -4.29 10.60 10.55
C LEU A 157 -5.30 10.06 11.55
N ARG A 158 -4.97 8.94 12.23
CA ARG A 158 -5.80 8.40 13.31
C ARG A 158 -6.00 9.43 14.44
N ASP A 159 -4.92 10.10 14.84
CA ASP A 159 -4.94 11.07 15.94
C ASP A 159 -5.78 12.31 15.60
N VAL A 160 -5.91 12.67 14.33
CA VAL A 160 -6.81 13.73 13.87
C VAL A 160 -8.21 13.22 13.43
N GLY A 161 -8.54 11.98 13.76
CA GLY A 161 -9.90 11.45 13.67
C GLY A 161 -10.24 10.64 12.43
N TYR A 162 -9.28 10.34 11.56
CA TYR A 162 -9.49 9.42 10.45
C TYR A 162 -9.65 7.98 10.93
N PHE A 163 -10.44 7.21 10.20
CA PHE A 163 -10.36 5.76 10.29
C PHE A 163 -9.28 5.26 9.33
N THR A 164 -8.29 4.54 9.84
CA THR A 164 -7.14 4.07 9.08
C THR A 164 -7.26 2.57 8.80
N SER A 165 -7.12 2.18 7.54
CA SER A 165 -7.26 0.80 7.08
C SER A 165 -6.15 0.42 6.10
N HIS A 166 -5.63 -0.79 6.23
CA HIS A 166 -4.63 -1.36 5.32
C HIS A 166 -5.04 -2.75 4.85
N VAL A 167 -4.99 -2.98 3.54
CA VAL A 167 -5.26 -4.28 2.93
C VAL A 167 -4.20 -4.59 1.88
N GLY A 168 -3.60 -5.77 1.93
CA GLY A 168 -2.61 -6.26 0.97
C GLY A 168 -1.18 -6.25 1.48
N LYS A 169 -0.20 -6.15 0.61
CA LYS A 169 1.23 -6.23 0.95
C LYS A 169 1.62 -5.17 1.97
N TRP A 170 2.18 -5.58 3.11
CA TRP A 170 2.73 -4.65 4.10
C TRP A 170 4.22 -4.41 3.88
N HIS A 171 5.04 -5.42 4.00
CA HIS A 171 6.48 -5.45 3.73
C HIS A 171 7.30 -4.46 4.57
N LEU A 172 6.86 -4.14 5.78
CA LEU A 172 7.57 -3.28 6.73
C LEU A 172 8.03 -4.05 7.97
N GLY A 173 8.05 -5.36 7.91
CA GLY A 173 8.57 -6.25 8.94
C GLY A 173 7.64 -7.42 9.25
N ASP A 174 8.21 -8.41 9.93
CA ASP A 174 7.58 -9.67 10.28
C ASP A 174 7.51 -9.89 11.81
N ILE A 175 7.84 -8.88 12.60
CA ILE A 175 7.68 -8.85 14.04
C ILE A 175 6.43 -8.07 14.45
N GLU A 176 5.81 -8.46 15.55
CA GLU A 176 4.52 -7.92 16.01
C GLU A 176 4.51 -6.40 16.10
N GLN A 177 5.56 -5.79 16.61
CA GLN A 177 5.68 -4.34 16.76
C GLN A 177 5.68 -3.59 15.43
N SER A 178 6.07 -4.23 14.33
CA SER A 178 6.09 -3.66 12.98
C SER A 178 4.82 -3.92 12.19
N PHE A 179 3.86 -4.67 12.72
CA PHE A 179 2.60 -4.94 12.04
C PHE A 179 1.79 -3.67 11.84
N ALA A 180 1.05 -3.59 10.74
CA ALA A 180 0.31 -2.39 10.33
C ALA A 180 -0.62 -1.85 11.44
N ASN A 181 -1.26 -2.74 12.22
CA ASN A 181 -2.10 -2.32 13.34
C ASN A 181 -1.31 -1.67 14.50
N ASN A 182 -0.04 -2.02 14.68
CA ASN A 182 0.85 -1.38 15.66
C ASN A 182 1.55 -0.13 15.09
N GLN A 183 1.35 0.14 13.81
CA GLN A 183 1.84 1.28 13.05
C GLN A 183 0.70 2.21 12.60
N GLY A 184 -0.37 2.29 13.39
CA GLY A 184 -1.44 3.27 13.26
C GLY A 184 -2.68 2.83 12.49
N PHE A 185 -2.74 1.64 11.91
CA PHE A 185 -3.94 1.16 11.23
C PHE A 185 -4.94 0.52 12.19
N MET A 186 -6.17 1.04 12.21
CA MET A 186 -7.27 0.52 13.03
C MET A 186 -7.84 -0.80 12.46
N HIS A 187 -7.70 -1.00 11.16
CA HIS A 187 -7.99 -2.25 10.47
C HIS A 187 -6.81 -2.63 9.59
N SER A 188 -6.40 -3.88 9.61
CA SER A 188 -5.32 -4.37 8.76
C SER A 188 -5.52 -5.82 8.36
N GLU A 189 -5.28 -6.11 7.08
CA GLU A 189 -5.21 -7.48 6.54
C GLU A 189 -4.02 -7.56 5.59
N PHE A 190 -3.01 -8.36 5.92
CA PHE A 190 -1.81 -8.47 5.09
C PHE A 190 -1.08 -9.81 5.30
N PRO A 191 -0.37 -10.33 4.27
CA PRO A 191 0.48 -11.51 4.44
C PRO A 191 1.75 -11.12 5.19
N VAL A 192 2.19 -11.98 6.10
CA VAL A 192 3.47 -11.81 6.83
C VAL A 192 4.63 -11.89 5.85
N HIS A 193 4.54 -12.81 4.89
CA HIS A 193 5.57 -13.03 3.88
C HIS A 193 5.45 -12.05 2.72
N GLN A 194 6.58 -11.65 2.15
CA GLN A 194 6.54 -10.86 0.93
C GLN A 194 6.03 -11.72 -0.25
N GLN A 195 5.30 -11.09 -1.15
CA GLN A 195 4.63 -11.78 -2.25
C GLN A 195 5.59 -12.50 -3.22
N ALA A 196 6.82 -12.02 -3.38
CA ALA A 196 7.79 -12.68 -4.25
C ALA A 196 8.00 -14.15 -3.88
N GLN A 197 8.07 -14.43 -2.58
CA GLN A 197 8.20 -15.79 -2.08
C GLN A 197 6.91 -16.59 -2.28
N LEU A 198 5.76 -15.92 -2.17
CA LEU A 198 4.47 -16.56 -2.42
C LEU A 198 4.25 -16.91 -3.88
N GLY A 199 4.64 -16.00 -4.80
CA GLY A 199 4.37 -16.16 -6.24
C GLY A 199 5.24 -17.19 -6.95
N ILE A 200 6.36 -17.62 -6.37
CA ILE A 200 7.23 -18.65 -6.96
C ILE A 200 6.92 -20.06 -6.51
N MET A 201 5.96 -20.23 -5.63
CA MET A 201 5.45 -21.52 -5.21
C MET A 201 4.50 -22.10 -6.26
N ASN A 202 4.47 -23.40 -6.43
CA ASN A 202 3.51 -24.13 -7.23
C ASN A 202 2.93 -25.29 -6.42
N ASP A 203 2.07 -26.12 -7.03
CA ASP A 203 1.43 -27.26 -6.37
C ASP A 203 2.42 -28.30 -5.84
N ASP A 204 3.64 -28.33 -6.40
CA ASP A 204 4.74 -29.18 -5.97
C ASP A 204 5.69 -28.47 -4.99
N GLY A 205 5.34 -27.26 -4.52
CA GLY A 205 6.16 -26.40 -3.68
C GLY A 205 6.94 -25.33 -4.47
N VAL A 206 8.24 -25.17 -4.22
CA VAL A 206 9.06 -24.15 -4.89
C VAL A 206 9.31 -24.50 -6.34
N ARG A 207 9.06 -23.56 -7.25
CA ARG A 207 9.35 -23.70 -8.69
C ARG A 207 10.85 -23.63 -8.99
N ALA A 208 11.58 -24.65 -8.58
CA ALA A 208 13.03 -24.69 -8.72
C ALA A 208 13.53 -24.63 -10.18
N ASP A 209 12.75 -25.15 -11.13
CA ASP A 209 13.00 -25.07 -12.55
C ASP A 209 12.96 -23.64 -13.09
N VAL A 210 12.02 -22.86 -12.62
CA VAL A 210 11.86 -21.44 -12.96
C VAL A 210 12.98 -20.64 -12.32
N VAL A 211 13.26 -20.86 -11.05
CA VAL A 211 14.35 -20.21 -10.31
C VAL A 211 15.72 -20.49 -10.96
N ARG A 212 15.96 -21.74 -11.41
CA ARG A 212 17.21 -22.11 -12.09
C ARG A 212 17.34 -21.55 -13.50
N GLY A 213 16.24 -21.19 -14.14
CA GLY A 213 16.20 -20.57 -15.49
C GLY A 213 16.51 -19.09 -15.50
N ILE A 214 16.54 -18.42 -14.35
CA ILE A 214 16.81 -16.99 -14.32
C ILE A 214 18.33 -16.73 -14.46
N ASN A 215 18.79 -16.65 -15.68
CA ASN A 215 20.06 -16.04 -16.01
C ASN A 215 19.87 -14.53 -16.15
N VAL A 216 19.91 -13.82 -15.05
CA VAL A 216 19.70 -12.37 -15.01
C VAL A 216 20.86 -11.60 -15.64
N SER A 217 22.04 -12.21 -15.71
CA SER A 217 23.20 -11.71 -16.43
C SER A 217 24.23 -12.83 -16.57
N PRO A 218 24.96 -12.91 -17.70
CA PRO A 218 26.09 -13.84 -17.82
C PRO A 218 27.17 -13.66 -16.75
N SER A 219 27.20 -12.49 -16.09
CA SER A 219 28.13 -12.16 -15.02
C SER A 219 27.62 -12.48 -13.62
N LEU A 220 26.34 -12.76 -13.45
CA LEU A 220 25.78 -13.17 -12.19
C LEU A 220 25.77 -14.72 -12.12
N LYS A 221 26.26 -15.25 -11.01
CA LYS A 221 26.13 -16.69 -10.76
C LYS A 221 24.67 -17.10 -10.88
N PRO A 222 24.37 -18.28 -11.42
CA PRO A 222 23.01 -18.81 -11.41
C PRO A 222 22.46 -18.70 -9.98
N LEU A 223 21.28 -18.11 -9.84
CA LEU A 223 20.58 -18.08 -8.57
C LEU A 223 20.32 -19.52 -8.19
N THR A 224 20.89 -19.98 -7.10
CA THR A 224 20.53 -21.26 -6.50
C THR A 224 19.32 -21.03 -5.60
N LEU A 225 18.57 -22.09 -5.30
CA LEU A 225 17.50 -22.04 -4.30
C LEU A 225 17.97 -21.38 -3.01
N ASP A 226 19.19 -21.72 -2.57
CA ASP A 226 19.84 -21.18 -1.36
C ASP A 226 20.14 -19.67 -1.45
N SER A 227 20.25 -19.12 -2.67
CA SER A 227 20.57 -17.70 -2.89
C SER A 227 19.35 -16.80 -3.02
N LEU A 228 18.15 -17.36 -3.08
CA LEU A 228 16.91 -16.62 -3.29
C LEU A 228 16.15 -16.29 -2.00
N PHE A 229 16.69 -16.54 -0.84
CA PHE A 229 15.96 -16.37 0.42
C PHE A 229 14.58 -17.06 0.39
N ILE A 230 14.48 -18.18 -0.31
CA ILE A 230 13.30 -19.00 -0.27
C ILE A 230 13.55 -20.00 0.83
N PRO A 231 12.93 -19.84 2.00
CA PRO A 231 12.99 -20.89 3.02
C PRO A 231 12.52 -22.18 2.38
N MET A 232 13.13 -23.28 2.77
CA MET A 232 12.64 -24.59 2.33
C MET A 232 11.16 -24.73 2.75
N PRO A 233 10.33 -25.42 1.98
CA PRO A 233 8.90 -25.56 2.30
C PRO A 233 8.60 -26.01 3.72
N GLU A 234 9.45 -26.82 4.32
CA GLU A 234 9.35 -27.24 5.71
C GLU A 234 9.60 -26.13 6.74
N ASP A 235 10.31 -25.07 6.35
CA ASP A 235 10.65 -23.93 7.22
C ASP A 235 9.72 -22.75 7.00
N MET A 236 8.92 -22.77 5.92
CA MET A 236 7.98 -21.72 5.60
C MET A 236 6.59 -22.02 6.12
N VAL A 237 6.09 -21.19 6.99
CA VAL A 237 4.68 -21.16 7.32
C VAL A 237 3.99 -20.28 6.27
N MET A 238 3.77 -20.86 5.08
CA MET A 238 3.07 -20.19 3.99
C MET A 238 1.61 -19.95 4.35
N GLY A 239 1.03 -18.87 3.83
CA GLY A 239 -0.35 -18.52 4.13
C GLY A 239 -0.56 -17.87 5.49
N LEU A 240 0.51 -17.52 6.21
CA LEU A 240 0.39 -16.69 7.41
C LEU A 240 0.00 -15.28 7.02
N GLU A 241 -1.09 -14.84 7.60
CA GLU A 241 -1.60 -13.48 7.46
C GLU A 241 -1.84 -12.85 8.82
N VAL A 242 -1.85 -11.53 8.85
CA VAL A 242 -2.26 -10.75 10.01
C VAL A 242 -3.56 -10.05 9.69
N LYS A 243 -4.52 -10.17 10.58
CA LYS A 243 -5.77 -9.42 10.55
C LYS A 243 -6.00 -8.75 11.90
N ASP A 244 -6.08 -7.43 11.87
CA ASP A 244 -6.29 -6.61 13.07
C ASP A 244 -5.34 -6.99 14.22
N GLY A 245 -4.06 -7.21 13.89
CA GLY A 245 -2.99 -7.57 14.82
C GLY A 245 -2.96 -9.02 15.26
N LYS A 246 -3.80 -9.87 14.72
CA LYS A 246 -3.81 -11.30 15.05
C LYS A 246 -3.27 -12.10 13.88
N LEU A 247 -2.29 -12.94 14.17
CA LEU A 247 -1.80 -13.95 13.24
C LEU A 247 -2.86 -15.03 13.04
N TYR A 248 -3.07 -15.44 11.81
CA TYR A 248 -3.92 -16.56 11.46
C TYR A 248 -3.45 -17.23 10.16
N GLU A 249 -3.75 -18.50 10.00
CA GLU A 249 -3.51 -19.25 8.78
C GLU A 249 -4.75 -19.20 7.91
N VAL A 250 -4.61 -18.68 6.68
CA VAL A 250 -5.72 -18.55 5.76
C VAL A 250 -5.63 -19.58 4.67
N GLY A 251 -6.70 -20.37 4.53
CA GLY A 251 -6.81 -21.37 3.48
C GLY A 251 -5.80 -22.52 3.61
N MET A 252 -5.12 -22.63 4.75
CA MET A 252 -4.20 -23.72 5.06
C MET A 252 -4.78 -24.53 6.21
N ASN A 253 -4.96 -25.84 5.97
CA ASN A 253 -5.12 -26.77 7.07
C ASN A 253 -3.74 -27.27 7.53
N PRO A 254 -3.59 -27.73 8.78
CA PRO A 254 -2.33 -28.30 9.23
C PRO A 254 -1.82 -29.40 8.27
N GLY A 255 -0.63 -29.21 7.72
CA GLY A 255 -0.02 -30.14 6.76
C GLY A 255 -0.40 -29.94 5.29
N GLU A 256 -1.20 -28.90 4.96
CA GLU A 256 -1.43 -28.51 3.56
C GLU A 256 -0.26 -27.68 3.02
N GLU A 257 0.07 -27.92 1.76
CA GLU A 257 1.06 -27.12 1.05
C GLU A 257 0.45 -25.83 0.51
N TRP A 258 1.27 -24.79 0.42
CA TRP A 258 0.92 -23.57 -0.28
C TRP A 258 0.90 -23.81 -1.79
N THR A 259 -0.18 -23.40 -2.47
CA THR A 259 -0.36 -23.58 -3.90
C THR A 259 -0.60 -22.26 -4.62
N GLN A 260 -0.44 -22.25 -5.94
CA GLN A 260 -0.77 -21.09 -6.77
C GLN A 260 -2.26 -20.75 -6.69
N ALA A 261 -3.14 -21.74 -6.58
CA ALA A 261 -4.56 -21.53 -6.40
C ALA A 261 -4.86 -20.77 -5.09
N LYS A 262 -4.19 -21.11 -4.00
CA LYS A 262 -4.30 -20.40 -2.72
C LYS A 262 -3.76 -18.97 -2.80
N TYR A 263 -2.67 -18.77 -3.54
CA TYR A 263 -2.14 -17.43 -3.78
C TYR A 263 -3.14 -16.58 -4.58
N GLU A 264 -3.74 -17.12 -5.62
CA GLU A 264 -4.77 -16.47 -6.41
C GLU A 264 -5.99 -16.12 -5.57
N GLU A 265 -6.51 -17.07 -4.80
CA GLU A 265 -7.61 -16.85 -3.87
C GLU A 265 -7.32 -15.72 -2.87
N MET A 266 -6.09 -15.67 -2.35
CA MET A 266 -5.65 -14.61 -1.44
C MET A 266 -5.70 -13.22 -2.12
N ASN A 267 -5.23 -13.11 -3.37
CA ASN A 267 -5.26 -11.85 -4.12
C ASN A 267 -6.70 -11.37 -4.37
N VAL A 268 -7.57 -12.27 -4.81
CA VAL A 268 -9.00 -11.98 -5.04
C VAL A 268 -9.66 -11.55 -3.72
N ARG A 269 -9.39 -12.24 -2.65
CA ARG A 269 -9.93 -11.93 -1.33
C ARG A 269 -9.50 -10.55 -0.81
N TYR A 270 -8.25 -10.13 -1.04
CA TYR A 270 -7.82 -8.79 -0.68
C TYR A 270 -8.55 -7.71 -1.48
N GLN A 271 -8.79 -7.93 -2.77
CA GLN A 271 -9.61 -7.02 -3.58
C GLN A 271 -11.04 -6.95 -3.03
N GLU A 272 -11.70 -8.07 -2.78
CA GLU A 272 -13.06 -8.13 -2.23
C GLU A 272 -13.15 -7.48 -0.85
N ASN A 273 -12.16 -7.74 0.02
CA ASN A 273 -12.11 -7.14 1.36
C ASN A 273 -11.87 -5.63 1.29
N THR A 274 -11.08 -5.15 0.33
CA THR A 274 -10.91 -3.72 0.07
C THR A 274 -12.24 -3.05 -0.28
N LEU A 275 -13.00 -3.62 -1.22
CA LEU A 275 -14.32 -3.11 -1.58
C LEU A 275 -15.31 -3.18 -0.41
N LYS A 276 -15.27 -4.27 0.36
CA LYS A 276 -16.10 -4.42 1.57
C LYS A 276 -15.74 -3.39 2.64
N GLN A 277 -14.46 -3.15 2.84
CA GLN A 277 -13.98 -2.14 3.78
C GLN A 277 -14.38 -0.74 3.32
N LEU A 278 -14.21 -0.41 2.04
CA LEU A 278 -14.63 0.87 1.46
C LEU A 278 -16.13 1.12 1.70
N ARG A 279 -17.00 0.13 1.46
CA ARG A 279 -18.44 0.21 1.74
C ARG A 279 -18.76 0.43 3.22
N SER A 280 -17.95 -0.13 4.11
CA SER A 280 -18.10 0.07 5.56
C SER A 280 -17.68 1.48 5.97
N LEU A 281 -16.54 1.95 5.44
CA LEU A 281 -15.97 3.27 5.73
C LEU A 281 -16.88 4.39 5.22
N ALA A 282 -17.45 4.25 4.03
CA ALA A 282 -18.37 5.23 3.45
C ALA A 282 -19.65 5.46 4.26
N LYS A 283 -20.03 4.52 5.12
CA LYS A 283 -21.20 4.63 6.03
C LYS A 283 -20.88 5.39 7.33
N GLN A 284 -19.61 5.61 7.62
CA GLN A 284 -19.17 6.29 8.83
C GLN A 284 -19.16 7.81 8.61
N ASP A 285 -19.40 8.55 9.67
CA ASP A 285 -19.31 10.03 9.61
C ASP A 285 -17.88 10.56 9.82
N LYS A 286 -16.90 9.72 9.59
CA LYS A 286 -15.47 10.04 9.73
C LYS A 286 -14.79 9.95 8.39
N PRO A 287 -13.78 10.80 8.12
CA PRO A 287 -12.91 10.59 6.98
C PRO A 287 -12.10 9.31 7.17
N PHE A 288 -11.64 8.74 6.09
CA PHE A 288 -10.84 7.51 6.15
C PHE A 288 -9.54 7.64 5.33
N PHE A 289 -8.56 6.87 5.74
CA PHE A 289 -7.33 6.59 5.01
C PHE A 289 -7.28 5.10 4.75
N LEU A 290 -7.50 4.70 3.50
CA LEU A 290 -7.53 3.32 3.06
C LEU A 290 -6.31 3.04 2.17
N ASN A 291 -5.36 2.26 2.68
CA ASN A 291 -4.29 1.70 1.87
C ASN A 291 -4.76 0.40 1.24
N TYR A 292 -4.70 0.33 -0.10
CA TYR A 292 -4.80 -0.90 -0.86
C TYR A 292 -3.48 -1.13 -1.60
N TRP A 293 -2.73 -2.11 -1.15
CA TRP A 293 -1.44 -2.47 -1.71
C TRP A 293 -1.52 -3.88 -2.29
N PRO A 294 -1.99 -4.06 -3.54
CA PRO A 294 -2.12 -5.38 -4.13
C PRO A 294 -0.78 -6.10 -4.19
N LEU A 295 -0.81 -7.42 -4.10
CA LEU A 295 0.37 -8.27 -4.29
C LEU A 295 0.75 -8.40 -5.76
N LEU A 296 -0.24 -8.26 -6.66
CA LEU A 296 -0.04 -8.18 -8.10
C LEU A 296 0.42 -6.74 -8.49
N PRO A 297 1.13 -6.58 -9.62
CA PRO A 297 1.49 -7.57 -10.65
C PRO A 297 2.85 -8.22 -10.44
N SER A 298 3.60 -7.89 -9.38
CA SER A 298 4.99 -8.29 -9.21
C SER A 298 5.20 -9.81 -9.18
N THR A 299 4.16 -10.55 -8.87
CA THR A 299 4.20 -11.99 -8.74
C THR A 299 3.39 -12.71 -9.81
N TYR A 300 3.87 -13.89 -10.16
CA TYR A 300 3.32 -14.77 -11.18
C TYR A 300 1.93 -15.30 -10.82
N VAL A 301 0.97 -15.12 -11.71
CA VAL A 301 -0.33 -15.80 -11.67
C VAL A 301 -0.41 -16.74 -12.87
N PRO A 302 -0.38 -18.05 -12.67
CA PRO A 302 -0.19 -18.99 -13.77
C PRO A 302 -1.40 -19.19 -14.67
N ASP A 303 -2.62 -19.02 -14.20
CA ASP A 303 -3.84 -19.42 -14.89
C ASP A 303 -4.67 -18.23 -15.38
N ILE A 304 -4.12 -17.50 -16.35
CA ILE A 304 -4.95 -16.68 -17.20
C ILE A 304 -5.30 -17.52 -18.43
N GLU A 305 -6.49 -18.11 -18.43
CA GLU A 305 -6.99 -18.97 -19.52
C GLU A 305 -6.97 -18.28 -20.89
N VAL A 306 -7.09 -16.95 -20.90
CA VAL A 306 -7.06 -16.15 -22.13
C VAL A 306 -6.14 -14.95 -21.94
N PRO A 307 -4.99 -14.90 -22.63
CA PRO A 307 -4.12 -13.73 -22.59
C PRO A 307 -4.87 -12.47 -23.04
N ARG A 308 -4.84 -11.43 -22.20
CA ARG A 308 -5.48 -10.13 -22.49
C ARG A 308 -4.53 -9.16 -23.19
N THR A 309 -3.26 -9.49 -23.22
CA THR A 309 -2.19 -8.63 -23.72
C THR A 309 -1.52 -9.25 -24.95
N ARG A 310 -1.07 -8.38 -25.86
CA ARG A 310 -0.44 -8.85 -27.11
C ARG A 310 1.00 -9.33 -26.92
N ASN A 311 1.73 -8.69 -26.04
CA ASN A 311 3.19 -8.87 -25.95
C ASN A 311 3.67 -9.08 -24.49
N GLY A 312 2.81 -8.94 -23.50
CA GLY A 312 3.28 -8.75 -22.13
C GLY A 312 3.29 -10.00 -21.26
N GLY A 313 2.78 -11.13 -21.75
CA GLY A 313 2.72 -12.37 -20.97
C GLY A 313 1.96 -12.21 -19.66
N VAL A 314 2.20 -13.12 -18.74
CA VAL A 314 1.47 -13.25 -17.46
C VAL A 314 1.61 -12.01 -16.59
N TRP A 315 2.78 -11.36 -16.57
CA TRP A 315 2.98 -10.14 -15.78
C TRP A 315 2.07 -9.00 -16.27
N ALA A 316 2.03 -8.78 -17.58
CA ALA A 316 1.18 -7.72 -18.15
C ALA A 316 -0.31 -8.02 -17.97
N ASP A 317 -0.71 -9.28 -18.10
CA ASP A 317 -2.08 -9.72 -17.82
C ASP A 317 -2.44 -9.48 -16.34
N SER A 318 -1.50 -9.71 -15.41
CA SER A 318 -1.67 -9.40 -13.99
C SER A 318 -1.82 -7.89 -13.75
N LEU A 319 -1.03 -7.05 -14.45
CA LEU A 319 -1.13 -5.60 -14.34
C LEU A 319 -2.47 -5.07 -14.88
N VAL A 320 -2.93 -5.59 -16.03
CA VAL A 320 -4.25 -5.25 -16.58
C VAL A 320 -5.37 -5.65 -15.62
N ARG A 321 -5.23 -6.79 -14.94
CA ARG A 321 -6.16 -7.21 -13.89
C ARG A 321 -6.17 -6.24 -12.71
N VAL A 322 -5.01 -5.77 -12.27
CA VAL A 322 -4.92 -4.75 -11.21
C VAL A 322 -5.55 -3.44 -11.66
N ASP A 323 -5.38 -3.05 -12.92
CA ASP A 323 -6.08 -1.88 -13.48
C ASP A 323 -7.61 -2.04 -13.44
N ASP A 324 -8.14 -3.25 -13.75
CA ASP A 324 -9.58 -3.53 -13.57
C ASP A 324 -10.02 -3.39 -12.11
N TRP A 325 -9.24 -3.90 -11.16
CA TRP A 325 -9.54 -3.78 -9.73
C TRP A 325 -9.53 -2.32 -9.25
N ILE A 326 -8.62 -1.51 -9.79
CA ILE A 326 -8.64 -0.06 -9.56
C ILE A 326 -9.93 0.53 -10.11
N GLY A 327 -10.35 0.12 -11.31
CA GLY A 327 -11.62 0.51 -11.90
C GLY A 327 -12.82 0.14 -11.03
N GLU A 328 -12.82 -1.04 -10.42
CA GLU A 328 -13.86 -1.44 -9.47
C GLU A 328 -13.91 -0.54 -8.24
N ILE A 329 -12.75 -0.17 -7.69
CA ILE A 329 -12.65 0.75 -6.54
C ILE A 329 -13.20 2.14 -6.93
N VAL A 330 -12.80 2.69 -8.08
CA VAL A 330 -13.29 3.98 -8.58
C VAL A 330 -14.80 3.96 -8.78
N ASN A 331 -15.31 2.93 -9.43
CA ASN A 331 -16.75 2.74 -9.63
C ASN A 331 -17.51 2.60 -8.31
N GLU A 332 -16.91 1.98 -7.30
CA GLU A 332 -17.53 1.85 -5.98
C GLU A 332 -17.55 3.20 -5.24
N VAL A 333 -16.50 4.02 -5.35
CA VAL A 333 -16.46 5.39 -4.82
C VAL A 333 -17.59 6.24 -5.42
N ASP A 334 -17.81 6.14 -6.74
CA ASP A 334 -18.89 6.84 -7.45
C ASP A 334 -20.28 6.34 -6.98
N LYS A 335 -20.49 5.02 -6.92
CA LYS A 335 -21.75 4.42 -6.44
C LYS A 335 -22.10 4.80 -5.01
N LEU A 336 -21.10 4.97 -4.16
CA LEU A 336 -21.26 5.38 -2.77
C LEU A 336 -21.51 6.90 -2.63
N GLY A 337 -21.36 7.66 -3.71
CA GLY A 337 -21.57 9.11 -3.71
C GLY A 337 -20.53 9.91 -2.92
N ILE A 338 -19.31 9.37 -2.80
CA ILE A 338 -18.22 9.97 -2.01
C ILE A 338 -17.08 10.52 -2.88
N ALA A 339 -17.21 10.49 -4.20
CA ALA A 339 -16.14 10.88 -5.13
C ALA A 339 -15.64 12.33 -4.91
N GLU A 340 -16.55 13.27 -4.70
CA GLU A 340 -16.21 14.70 -4.49
C GLU A 340 -15.39 14.96 -3.22
N ASN A 341 -15.37 14.01 -2.28
CA ASN A 341 -14.64 14.11 -1.02
C ASN A 341 -13.64 12.98 -0.80
N THR A 342 -13.16 12.36 -1.88
CA THR A 342 -12.20 11.27 -1.79
C THR A 342 -11.05 11.50 -2.77
N VAL A 343 -9.83 11.52 -2.25
CA VAL A 343 -8.61 11.55 -3.05
C VAL A 343 -8.17 10.11 -3.31
N ILE A 344 -7.97 9.76 -4.57
CA ILE A 344 -7.42 8.46 -4.97
C ILE A 344 -6.00 8.70 -5.49
N ILE A 345 -5.03 8.01 -4.88
CA ILE A 345 -3.62 8.08 -5.27
C ILE A 345 -3.21 6.70 -5.79
N VAL A 346 -2.59 6.66 -6.97
CA VAL A 346 -2.01 5.44 -7.55
C VAL A 346 -0.56 5.71 -7.86
N MET A 347 0.36 4.88 -7.35
CA MET A 347 1.78 4.93 -7.71
C MET A 347 2.44 3.55 -7.66
N GLY A 348 3.59 3.41 -8.33
CA GLY A 348 4.47 2.26 -8.14
C GLY A 348 5.45 2.48 -6.98
N ASP A 349 5.83 1.42 -6.28
CA ASP A 349 6.77 1.52 -5.17
C ASP A 349 8.23 1.58 -5.63
N ASN A 350 8.56 0.91 -6.72
CA ASN A 350 9.88 0.96 -7.37
C ASN A 350 9.76 0.59 -8.85
N GLY A 351 10.86 0.63 -9.55
CA GLY A 351 10.94 0.18 -10.93
C GLY A 351 10.78 -1.34 -11.07
N PRO A 352 10.69 -1.84 -12.29
CA PRO A 352 10.43 -3.25 -12.56
C PRO A 352 11.54 -4.15 -12.01
N PHE A 353 11.14 -5.23 -11.37
CA PHE A 353 12.07 -6.26 -10.93
C PHE A 353 12.28 -7.27 -12.06
N MET A 354 13.30 -7.04 -12.86
CA MET A 354 13.55 -7.77 -14.11
C MET A 354 13.68 -9.29 -13.94
N GLN A 355 14.09 -9.75 -12.77
CA GLN A 355 14.21 -11.17 -12.47
C GLN A 355 12.85 -11.87 -12.52
N TYR A 356 11.81 -11.26 -11.97
CA TYR A 356 10.46 -11.83 -12.00
C TYR A 356 9.83 -11.75 -13.37
N ARG A 357 10.24 -10.80 -14.20
CA ARG A 357 9.75 -10.73 -15.59
C ARG A 357 10.19 -11.91 -16.44
N GLY A 358 11.42 -12.37 -16.26
CA GLY A 358 11.88 -13.62 -16.87
C GLY A 358 11.04 -14.82 -16.42
N LEU A 359 10.60 -14.84 -15.15
CA LEU A 359 9.71 -15.87 -14.62
C LEU A 359 8.30 -15.80 -15.17
N SER A 360 7.79 -14.60 -15.43
CA SER A 360 6.45 -14.39 -15.95
C SER A 360 6.33 -14.57 -17.46
N GLY A 361 7.38 -15.06 -18.13
CA GLY A 361 7.36 -15.30 -19.58
C GLY A 361 7.43 -14.04 -20.42
N LEU A 362 7.85 -12.91 -19.84
CA LEU A 362 8.18 -11.73 -20.62
C LEU A 362 9.41 -12.04 -21.48
N ASP A 363 9.22 -11.84 -22.75
CA ASP A 363 10.27 -11.91 -23.77
C ASP A 363 11.34 -10.83 -23.45
N ASP A 364 12.62 -11.20 -23.58
CA ASP A 364 13.81 -10.36 -23.37
C ASP A 364 13.86 -9.10 -24.27
N ARG A 365 12.75 -8.69 -24.86
CA ARG A 365 12.65 -7.65 -25.90
C ARG A 365 12.20 -6.29 -25.40
N ILE A 366 12.22 -6.03 -24.06
CA ILE A 366 11.94 -4.68 -23.56
C ILE A 366 13.20 -4.11 -22.92
#